data_4df173d7c89dc0a1ce07e31a18bb1782
#
_entry.id   4df173d7c89dc0a1ce07e31a18bb1782
#
_cell.length_a   1.000
_cell.length_b   1.000
_cell.length_c   1.000
_cell.angle_alpha   90.00
_cell.angle_beta   90.00
_cell.angle_gamma   90.00
#
_symmetry.space_group_name_H-M   'P 1'
#
loop_
_entity.id
_entity.type
_entity.pdbx_description
1 polymer ?
#
loop_
_entity_poly.entity_id
_entity_poly.type
_entity_poly.pdbx_seq_one_letter_code
_entity_poly.pdbx_strand_id
1 'polypeptide(L)'
;MMVALHKIHVENRSDFYSENAHPITKKECKAMLKDKNKIALTFAENGEIAGIALATIKDRTVRSIYIDAIFVLEPFRRRGIATRLFRQIQDTASEIGAERMDLMVWAFNAPALAFYKSLGMKEQRIVLEKQVKLTD
;
A
#
# COMPACT_ATOMS: atom_id res chain seq x y z
N MET A 1 -7.14 4.94 -19.64
CA MET A 1 -7.02 4.68 -18.20
C MET A 1 -5.74 5.31 -17.68
N MET A 2 -5.84 6.19 -16.72
CA MET A 2 -4.68 6.90 -16.20
C MET A 2 -4.52 6.68 -14.71
N VAL A 3 -3.28 6.53 -14.28
CA VAL A 3 -2.96 6.61 -12.87
C VAL A 3 -2.92 8.07 -12.51
N ALA A 4 -3.75 8.46 -11.59
CA ALA A 4 -3.80 9.83 -11.14
C ALA A 4 -2.94 9.98 -9.88
N LEU A 5 -1.94 10.85 -9.96
CA LEU A 5 -1.14 11.19 -8.80
C LEU A 5 -1.86 12.29 -8.04
N HIS A 6 -2.76 11.87 -7.20
CA HIS A 6 -3.51 12.79 -6.37
C HIS A 6 -3.21 12.55 -4.92
N LYS A 7 -3.21 13.61 -4.16
CA LYS A 7 -3.37 13.47 -2.73
C LYS A 7 -4.80 13.02 -2.49
N ILE A 8 -4.98 12.12 -1.55
CA ILE A 8 -6.30 11.62 -1.22
C ILE A 8 -7.12 12.77 -0.67
N HIS A 9 -8.27 13.01 -1.27
CA HIS A 9 -9.24 13.95 -0.75
C HIS A 9 -10.06 13.25 0.32
N VAL A 10 -9.96 13.78 1.53
CA VAL A 10 -10.60 13.15 2.67
C VAL A 10 -11.99 13.72 2.82
N GLU A 11 -12.94 13.16 2.13
CA GLU A 11 -14.32 13.59 2.20
C GLU A 11 -15.19 12.45 2.69
N ASN A 12 -15.07 12.14 3.97
CA ASN A 12 -15.92 11.14 4.59
C ASN A 12 -15.90 9.79 3.89
N ARG A 13 -14.74 9.40 3.38
CA ARG A 13 -14.60 8.14 2.67
C ARG A 13 -14.06 7.08 3.61
N SER A 14 -14.92 6.58 4.46
CA SER A 14 -14.55 5.52 5.40
C SER A 14 -14.51 4.15 4.75
N ASP A 15 -14.85 4.08 3.46
CA ASP A 15 -14.83 2.83 2.71
C ASP A 15 -13.44 2.51 2.11
N PHE A 16 -12.45 3.40 2.30
CA PHE A 16 -11.11 3.16 1.79
C PHE A 16 -10.24 2.53 2.85
N TYR A 17 -10.21 1.22 2.87
CA TYR A 17 -9.30 0.49 3.75
C TYR A 17 -9.11 -0.91 3.20
N SER A 18 -8.01 -1.54 3.57
CA SER A 18 -7.73 -2.90 3.15
C SER A 18 -8.51 -3.87 4.04
N GLU A 19 -8.69 -5.09 3.55
CA GLU A 19 -9.40 -6.12 4.30
C GLU A 19 -8.75 -6.46 5.64
N ASN A 20 -7.44 -6.23 5.75
CA ASN A 20 -6.67 -6.57 6.94
C ASN A 20 -6.31 -5.36 7.78
N ALA A 21 -6.88 -4.21 7.48
CA ALA A 21 -6.57 -2.98 8.19
C ALA A 21 -7.85 -2.34 8.69
N HIS A 22 -7.72 -1.54 9.73
CA HIS A 22 -8.82 -0.74 10.20
C HIS A 22 -9.09 0.39 9.20
N PRO A 23 -10.31 0.91 9.13
CA PRO A 23 -10.60 2.02 8.23
C PRO A 23 -9.73 3.23 8.55
N ILE A 24 -9.30 3.91 7.50
CA ILE A 24 -8.54 5.14 7.65
C ILE A 24 -9.51 6.25 7.99
N THR A 25 -9.31 6.90 9.12
CA THR A 25 -10.17 7.99 9.53
C THR A 25 -9.83 9.25 8.75
N LYS A 26 -10.78 10.19 8.73
CA LYS A 26 -10.55 11.48 8.09
C LYS A 26 -9.35 12.19 8.71
N LYS A 27 -9.21 12.10 10.03
CA LYS A 27 -8.08 12.71 10.74
C LYS A 27 -6.76 12.09 10.33
N GLU A 28 -6.70 10.77 10.24
CA GLU A 28 -5.49 10.07 9.82
C GLU A 28 -5.08 10.43 8.40
N CYS A 29 -6.05 10.50 7.49
CA CYS A 29 -5.77 10.91 6.11
C CYS A 29 -5.22 12.33 6.04
N LYS A 30 -5.80 13.25 6.80
CA LYS A 30 -5.31 14.63 6.84
C LYS A 30 -3.89 14.70 7.37
N ALA A 31 -3.60 13.90 8.40
CA ALA A 31 -2.24 13.82 8.93
C ALA A 31 -1.26 13.31 7.90
N MET A 32 -1.63 12.27 7.16
CA MET A 32 -0.78 11.73 6.10
C MET A 32 -0.51 12.75 5.00
N LEU A 33 -1.52 13.51 4.61
CA LEU A 33 -1.36 14.50 3.56
C LEU A 33 -0.42 15.65 3.95
N LYS A 34 -0.29 15.90 5.25
CA LYS A 34 0.62 16.93 5.75
C LYS A 34 2.04 16.43 5.93
N ASP A 35 2.21 15.13 6.02
CA ASP A 35 3.52 14.52 6.24
C ASP A 35 4.23 14.31 4.91
N LYS A 36 5.32 15.01 4.71
CA LYS A 36 6.10 14.92 3.47
C LYS A 36 6.72 13.55 3.25
N ASN A 37 6.77 12.71 4.29
CA ASN A 37 7.30 11.36 4.17
C ASN A 37 6.21 10.34 3.83
N LYS A 38 5.00 10.80 3.62
CA LYS A 38 3.89 9.91 3.23
C LYS A 38 3.56 10.10 1.76
N ILE A 39 3.28 8.98 1.11
CA ILE A 39 2.84 8.94 -0.28
C ILE A 39 1.43 8.41 -0.30
N ALA A 40 0.54 9.14 -0.95
CA ALA A 40 -0.83 8.69 -1.12
C ALA A 40 -1.17 8.80 -2.60
N LEU A 41 -1.53 7.69 -3.21
CA LEU A 41 -1.87 7.61 -4.62
C LEU A 41 -3.29 7.10 -4.77
N THR A 42 -4.00 7.65 -5.75
CA THR A 42 -5.28 7.11 -6.13
C THR A 42 -5.27 6.78 -7.61
N PHE A 43 -5.99 5.74 -7.97
CA PHE A 43 -6.27 5.40 -9.35
C PHE A 43 -7.75 5.67 -9.58
N ALA A 44 -8.03 6.59 -10.50
CA ALA A 44 -9.40 6.95 -10.82
C ALA A 44 -9.79 6.46 -12.20
N GLU A 45 -11.01 5.97 -12.33
CA GLU A 45 -11.56 5.52 -13.59
C GLU A 45 -12.97 6.08 -13.71
N ASN A 46 -13.23 6.80 -14.79
CA ASN A 46 -14.54 7.43 -15.05
C ASN A 46 -15.03 8.30 -13.88
N GLY A 47 -14.11 9.02 -13.27
CA GLY A 47 -14.44 9.92 -12.15
C GLY A 47 -14.59 9.23 -10.80
N GLU A 48 -14.43 7.92 -10.76
CA GLU A 48 -14.53 7.16 -9.51
C GLU A 48 -13.16 6.67 -9.08
N ILE A 49 -12.94 6.65 -7.78
CA ILE A 49 -11.71 6.08 -7.24
C ILE A 49 -11.83 4.57 -7.28
N ALA A 50 -10.93 3.94 -8.02
CA ALA A 50 -10.91 2.48 -8.16
C ALA A 50 -9.86 1.83 -7.26
N GLY A 51 -8.82 2.55 -6.89
CA GLY A 51 -7.76 1.99 -6.04
C GLY A 51 -6.98 3.06 -5.32
N ILE A 52 -6.30 2.63 -4.26
CA ILE A 52 -5.50 3.50 -3.39
C ILE A 52 -4.21 2.79 -3.06
N ALA A 53 -3.12 3.55 -2.98
CA ALA A 53 -1.88 3.07 -2.41
C ALA A 53 -1.36 4.07 -1.40
N LEU A 54 -0.88 3.56 -0.29
CA LEU A 54 -0.28 4.35 0.78
C LEU A 54 1.11 3.83 1.04
N ALA A 55 2.06 4.72 1.19
CA ALA A 55 3.44 4.34 1.44
C ALA A 55 4.12 5.38 2.31
N THR A 56 5.21 4.98 2.95
CA THR A 56 5.98 5.82 3.83
C THR A 56 7.44 5.83 3.38
N ILE A 57 8.01 7.01 3.24
CA ILE A 57 9.44 7.16 2.96
C ILE A 57 10.18 7.04 4.28
N LYS A 58 11.13 6.13 4.35
CA LYS A 58 11.97 5.94 5.53
C LYS A 58 13.39 6.33 5.18
N ASP A 59 13.88 7.33 5.87
CA ASP A 59 15.18 7.92 5.60
C ASP A 59 16.09 7.61 6.77
N ARG A 60 16.71 6.44 6.72
CA ARG A 60 17.62 5.97 7.76
C ARG A 60 19.02 5.85 7.17
N THR A 61 19.75 4.78 7.48
CA THR A 61 21.06 4.54 6.89
C THR A 61 20.96 4.50 5.37
N VAL A 62 19.94 3.85 4.86
CA VAL A 62 19.58 3.92 3.44
C VAL A 62 18.15 4.42 3.35
N ARG A 63 17.83 5.09 2.26
CA ARG A 63 16.46 5.52 2.01
C ARG A 63 15.67 4.34 1.46
N SER A 64 14.49 4.14 2.00
CA SER A 64 13.60 3.08 1.53
C SER A 64 12.16 3.57 1.54
N ILE A 65 11.31 2.84 0.85
CA ILE A 65 9.87 3.10 0.88
C ILE A 65 9.20 1.87 1.48
N TYR A 66 8.37 2.10 2.48
CA TYR A 66 7.55 1.05 3.06
C TYR A 66 6.12 1.20 2.53
N ILE A 67 5.63 0.17 1.88
CA ILE A 67 4.26 0.17 1.35
C ILE A 67 3.32 -0.21 2.49
N ASP A 68 2.50 0.75 2.89
CA ASP A 68 1.55 0.54 3.99
C ASP A 68 0.30 -0.19 3.53
N ALA A 69 -0.16 0.09 2.32
CA ALA A 69 -1.35 -0.55 1.78
C ALA A 69 -1.47 -0.32 0.29
N ILE A 70 -1.97 -1.32 -0.42
CA ILE A 70 -2.46 -1.18 -1.79
C ILE A 70 -3.82 -1.84 -1.79
N PHE A 71 -4.82 -1.10 -2.19
CA PHE A 71 -6.19 -1.57 -2.15
C PHE A 71 -6.92 -1.18 -3.43
N VAL A 72 -7.64 -2.14 -4.00
CA VAL A 72 -8.48 -1.91 -5.19
C VAL A 72 -9.90 -2.29 -4.84
N LEU A 73 -10.84 -1.39 -5.11
CA LEU A 73 -12.24 -1.63 -4.86
C LEU A 73 -12.73 -2.81 -5.70
N GLU A 74 -13.61 -3.62 -5.11
CA GLU A 74 -14.02 -4.87 -5.70
C GLU A 74 -14.47 -4.79 -7.16
N PRO A 75 -15.32 -3.83 -7.56
CA PRO A 75 -15.75 -3.75 -8.96
C PRO A 75 -14.63 -3.51 -9.95
N PHE A 76 -13.49 -3.04 -9.49
CA PHE A 76 -12.36 -2.68 -10.35
C PHE A 76 -11.20 -3.67 -10.27
N ARG A 77 -11.36 -4.76 -9.56
CA ARG A 77 -10.29 -5.76 -9.42
C ARG A 77 -10.06 -6.50 -10.74
N ARG A 78 -8.86 -7.09 -10.85
CA ARG A 78 -8.42 -7.86 -12.02
C ARG A 78 -8.24 -7.03 -13.29
N ARG A 79 -7.97 -5.74 -13.12
CA ARG A 79 -7.71 -4.83 -14.25
C ARG A 79 -6.29 -4.29 -14.23
N GLY A 80 -5.42 -4.84 -13.37
CA GLY A 80 -4.04 -4.40 -13.28
C GLY A 80 -3.84 -3.09 -12.52
N ILE A 81 -4.83 -2.63 -11.78
CA ILE A 81 -4.76 -1.36 -11.06
C ILE A 81 -3.73 -1.44 -9.93
N ALA A 82 -3.73 -2.54 -9.17
CA ALA A 82 -2.75 -2.72 -8.09
C ALA A 82 -1.32 -2.70 -8.63
N THR A 83 -1.11 -3.34 -9.79
CA THR A 83 0.19 -3.33 -10.44
C THR A 83 0.60 -1.92 -10.83
N ARG A 84 -0.31 -1.13 -11.35
CA ARG A 84 -0.03 0.25 -11.73
C ARG A 84 0.32 1.11 -10.52
N LEU A 85 -0.42 0.93 -9.43
CA LEU A 85 -0.13 1.63 -8.18
C LEU A 85 1.24 1.24 -7.64
N PHE A 86 1.56 -0.05 -7.65
CA PHE A 86 2.87 -0.53 -7.22
C PHE A 86 3.99 0.08 -8.07
N ARG A 87 3.82 0.06 -9.39
CA ARG A 87 4.84 0.59 -10.29
C ARG A 87 5.04 2.09 -10.11
N GLN A 88 3.98 2.81 -9.78
CA GLN A 88 4.08 4.23 -9.51
C GLN A 88 4.89 4.50 -8.23
N ILE A 89 4.69 3.67 -7.21
CA ILE A 89 5.51 3.76 -6.01
C ILE A 89 6.96 3.43 -6.35
N GLN A 90 7.19 2.43 -7.18
CA GLN A 90 8.53 2.06 -7.61
C GLN A 90 9.21 3.19 -8.37
N ASP A 91 8.49 3.87 -9.25
CA ASP A 91 9.02 5.02 -9.97
C ASP A 91 9.39 6.15 -9.00
N THR A 92 8.54 6.40 -8.03
CA THR A 92 8.83 7.39 -6.99
C THR A 92 10.07 6.99 -6.20
N ALA A 93 10.20 5.71 -5.86
CA ALA A 93 11.38 5.22 -5.15
C ALA A 93 12.64 5.50 -5.95
N SER A 94 12.60 5.27 -7.25
CA SER A 94 13.73 5.54 -8.13
C SER A 94 14.06 7.03 -8.16
N GLU A 95 13.04 7.87 -8.26
CA GLU A 95 13.21 9.34 -8.32
C GLU A 95 13.85 9.91 -7.07
N ILE A 96 13.49 9.39 -5.90
CA ILE A 96 14.02 9.91 -4.64
C ILE A 96 15.30 9.20 -4.19
N GLY A 97 15.82 8.27 -4.99
CA GLY A 97 17.03 7.55 -4.66
C GLY A 97 16.85 6.50 -3.57
N ALA A 98 15.67 5.96 -3.45
CA ALA A 98 15.44 4.86 -2.51
C ALA A 98 16.08 3.58 -3.04
N GLU A 99 16.72 2.86 -2.14
CA GLU A 99 17.42 1.63 -2.50
C GLU A 99 16.53 0.40 -2.36
N ARG A 100 15.43 0.52 -1.61
CA ARG A 100 14.61 -0.63 -1.29
C ARG A 100 13.14 -0.25 -1.11
N MET A 101 12.29 -1.18 -1.44
CA MET A 101 10.87 -1.11 -1.15
C MET A 101 10.51 -2.31 -0.29
N ASP A 102 9.85 -2.06 0.83
CA ASP A 102 9.48 -3.11 1.78
C ASP A 102 7.98 -3.11 2.03
N LEU A 103 7.45 -4.26 2.37
CA LEU A 103 6.09 -4.39 2.86
C LEU A 103 5.98 -5.65 3.72
N MET A 104 4.87 -5.76 4.44
CA MET A 104 4.59 -6.94 5.23
C MET A 104 3.31 -7.60 4.72
N VAL A 105 3.35 -8.92 4.62
CA VAL A 105 2.21 -9.73 4.20
C VAL A 105 2.07 -10.87 5.18
N TRP A 106 0.84 -11.12 5.62
CA TRP A 106 0.58 -12.29 6.46
C TRP A 106 0.87 -13.57 5.68
N ALA A 107 1.49 -14.53 6.35
CA ALA A 107 1.89 -15.78 5.71
C ALA A 107 0.70 -16.54 5.12
N PHE A 108 -0.49 -16.40 5.71
CA PHE A 108 -1.69 -17.07 5.21
C PHE A 108 -2.31 -16.37 3.99
N ASN A 109 -1.83 -15.19 3.64
CA ASN A 109 -2.38 -14.45 2.51
C ASN A 109 -1.65 -14.83 1.23
N ALA A 110 -1.91 -16.03 0.74
CA ALA A 110 -1.24 -16.57 -0.44
C ALA A 110 -1.45 -15.72 -1.70
N PRO A 111 -2.65 -15.19 -1.99
CA PRO A 111 -2.82 -14.34 -3.17
C PRO A 111 -1.95 -13.10 -3.13
N ALA A 112 -1.84 -12.44 -1.99
CA ALA A 112 -1.01 -11.25 -1.88
C ALA A 112 0.47 -11.59 -2.05
N LEU A 113 0.92 -12.69 -1.44
CA LEU A 113 2.30 -13.14 -1.59
C LEU A 113 2.62 -13.41 -3.06
N ALA A 114 1.74 -14.13 -3.76
CA ALA A 114 1.94 -14.44 -5.17
C ALA A 114 1.98 -13.16 -5.99
N PHE A 115 1.11 -12.21 -5.70
CA PHE A 115 1.07 -10.94 -6.40
C PHE A 115 2.39 -10.18 -6.27
N TYR A 116 2.87 -10.00 -5.05
CA TYR A 116 4.10 -9.25 -4.84
C TYR A 116 5.33 -9.98 -5.38
N LYS A 117 5.37 -11.30 -5.29
CA LYS A 117 6.46 -12.07 -5.88
C LYS A 117 6.45 -11.93 -7.40
N SER A 118 5.28 -11.86 -8.03
CA SER A 118 5.20 -11.65 -9.47
C SER A 118 5.75 -10.30 -9.90
N LEU A 119 5.82 -9.35 -8.98
CA LEU A 119 6.37 -8.03 -9.25
C LEU A 119 7.85 -7.91 -8.90
N GLY A 120 8.47 -9.03 -8.56
CA GLY A 120 9.90 -9.06 -8.27
C GLY A 120 10.27 -8.96 -6.81
N MET A 121 9.30 -8.93 -5.91
CA MET A 121 9.60 -8.92 -4.49
C MET A 121 9.95 -10.30 -4.00
N LYS A 122 10.80 -10.36 -2.99
CA LYS A 122 11.21 -11.63 -2.38
C LYS A 122 11.17 -11.51 -0.88
N GLU A 123 11.17 -12.65 -0.23
CA GLU A 123 11.15 -12.68 1.22
C GLU A 123 12.43 -12.09 1.79
N GLN A 124 12.28 -11.19 2.74
CA GLN A 124 13.40 -10.55 3.40
C GLN A 124 13.71 -11.24 4.72
N ARG A 125 12.68 -11.50 5.51
CA ARG A 125 12.78 -12.15 6.79
C ARG A 125 11.46 -12.81 7.12
N ILE A 126 11.51 -13.75 8.04
CA ILE A 126 10.32 -14.50 8.44
C ILE A 126 10.14 -14.31 9.93
N VAL A 127 8.92 -14.00 10.33
CA VAL A 127 8.53 -13.92 11.74
C VAL A 127 7.82 -15.21 12.10
N LEU A 128 8.35 -15.90 13.09
CA LEU A 128 7.75 -17.15 13.56
C LEU A 128 7.07 -16.91 14.90
N GLU A 129 5.97 -17.58 15.11
CA GLU A 129 5.22 -17.48 16.35
C GLU A 129 4.83 -18.85 16.87
N LYS A 130 4.63 -18.92 18.16
CA LYS A 130 4.13 -20.13 18.80
C LYS A 130 3.18 -19.71 19.91
N GLN A 131 2.01 -20.30 19.92
CA GLN A 131 1.07 -20.04 20.99
C GLN A 131 1.56 -20.76 22.25
N VAL A 132 1.77 -20.01 23.31
CA VAL A 132 2.34 -20.54 24.56
C VAL A 132 1.26 -21.01 25.51
N LYS A 133 0.15 -20.31 25.55
CA LYS A 133 -0.94 -20.66 26.44
C LYS A 133 -2.05 -21.36 25.66
N LEU A 134 -2.35 -22.58 26.08
CA LEU A 134 -3.45 -23.31 25.49
C LEU A 134 -4.73 -22.96 26.26
N THR A 135 -5.78 -22.70 25.50
CA THR A 135 -7.11 -22.47 26.08
C THR A 135 -7.90 -23.77 25.96
N ASP A 136 -8.50 -24.15 27.03
CA ASP A 136 -9.32 -25.34 27.05
C ASP A 136 -10.74 -25.07 26.57
#